data_9e5fd8db3ec0e74aec763cacf59c2911
#
_entry.id   9e5fd8db3ec0e74aec763cacf59c2911
#
_cell.length_a   1.000
_cell.length_b   1.000
_cell.length_c   1.000
_cell.angle_alpha   90.00
_cell.angle_beta   90.00
_cell.angle_gamma   90.00
#
_symmetry.space_group_name_H-M   'P 1'
#
loop_
_entity.id
_entity.type
_entity.pdbx_description
1 polymer ?
#
loop_
_entity_poly.entity_id
_entity_poly.type
_entity_poly.pdbx_seq_one_letter_code
_entity_poly.pdbx_strand_id
1 'polypeptide(L)'
;MTERLSLRARSLDDADALAPWRERFIVPDGVIYLDGNSLGCLPRATPQRMEQVVRGEWGAGLIRSWNSADWVDLPARLGAKIAPLIGAQPHEVIACDSTSVNLFKLIAAALDMQRGRGNGARKVVLSEPGNFPTDLYMIEGLERQRLAQRRLASRDSLLSALDDDVALLLLTHAHYKTGELFDMGELTRAAHEAGALVLWDLSHSGGALPVDLNHCVADGEGADFAVGCGYKYFNGGPGAPA
;
A
#
# COMPACT_ATOMS: atom_id res chain seq x y z
N MET A 1 11.27 39.78 3.23
CA MET A 1 10.68 38.49 2.75
C MET A 1 10.70 37.41 3.83
N THR A 2 11.81 37.21 4.52
CA THR A 2 12.00 36.18 5.55
C THR A 2 11.07 36.35 6.77
N GLU A 3 10.91 37.59 7.30
CA GLU A 3 10.07 37.86 8.46
C GLU A 3 8.58 37.57 8.20
N ARG A 4 8.06 37.94 7.02
CA ARG A 4 6.68 37.65 6.62
C ARG A 4 6.43 36.12 6.51
N LEU A 5 7.40 35.37 6.01
CA LEU A 5 7.31 33.89 5.92
C LEU A 5 7.34 33.26 7.31
N SER A 6 8.19 33.76 8.20
CA SER A 6 8.25 33.26 9.59
C SER A 6 6.97 33.53 10.36
N LEU A 7 6.36 34.72 10.20
CA LEU A 7 5.08 35.05 10.82
C LEU A 7 3.94 34.15 10.30
N ARG A 8 3.94 33.90 8.98
CA ARG A 8 2.95 32.98 8.39
C ARG A 8 3.12 31.55 8.88
N ALA A 9 4.36 31.05 8.97
CA ALA A 9 4.65 29.73 9.50
C ALA A 9 4.15 29.59 10.93
N ARG A 10 4.46 30.53 11.84
CA ARG A 10 3.97 30.53 13.22
C ARG A 10 2.45 30.53 13.29
N SER A 11 1.79 31.36 12.48
CA SER A 11 0.32 31.39 12.44
C SER A 11 -0.29 30.07 11.98
N LEU A 12 0.36 29.34 11.09
CA LEU A 12 -0.06 27.99 10.67
C LEU A 12 0.18 26.96 11.79
N ASP A 13 1.33 27.04 12.45
CA ASP A 13 1.66 26.16 13.58
C ASP A 13 0.66 26.34 14.74
N ASP A 14 0.32 27.60 15.07
CA ASP A 14 -0.64 27.92 16.12
C ASP A 14 -2.09 27.44 15.81
N ALA A 15 -2.41 27.31 14.53
CA ALA A 15 -3.71 26.85 14.05
C ALA A 15 -3.77 25.35 13.73
N ASP A 16 -2.64 24.62 13.87
CA ASP A 16 -2.56 23.20 13.51
C ASP A 16 -3.28 22.29 14.50
N ALA A 17 -4.45 21.79 14.10
CA ALA A 17 -5.23 20.85 14.90
C ALA A 17 -4.51 19.50 15.14
N LEU A 18 -3.48 19.18 14.35
CA LEU A 18 -2.69 17.95 14.49
C LEU A 18 -1.49 18.12 15.41
N ALA A 19 -1.10 19.35 15.80
CA ALA A 19 0.06 19.62 16.66
C ALA A 19 0.12 18.74 17.91
N PRO A 20 -0.98 18.49 18.68
CA PRO A 20 -0.95 17.62 19.86
C PRO A 20 -0.60 16.16 19.55
N TRP A 21 -0.84 15.69 18.33
CA TRP A 21 -0.54 14.31 17.95
C TRP A 21 0.95 14.02 17.84
N ARG A 22 1.78 15.06 17.63
CA ARG A 22 3.25 14.93 17.66
C ARG A 22 3.75 14.28 18.96
N GLU A 23 3.11 14.55 20.08
CA GLU A 23 3.43 13.97 21.39
C GLU A 23 3.27 12.44 21.43
N ARG A 24 2.57 11.85 20.47
CA ARG A 24 2.39 10.40 20.34
C ARG A 24 3.62 9.70 19.76
N PHE A 25 4.58 10.45 19.22
CA PHE A 25 5.75 9.91 18.53
C PHE A 25 7.04 10.32 19.22
N ILE A 26 8.08 9.50 19.05
CA ILE A 26 9.44 9.77 19.50
C ILE A 26 10.22 10.25 18.28
N VAL A 27 10.56 11.53 18.28
CA VAL A 27 11.43 12.14 17.28
C VAL A 27 12.61 12.75 18.04
N PRO A 28 13.87 12.46 17.66
CA PRO A 28 15.05 13.01 18.34
C PRO A 28 15.04 14.54 18.34
N ASP A 29 15.59 15.13 19.41
CA ASP A 29 15.70 16.59 19.54
C ASP A 29 16.54 17.18 18.40
N GLY A 30 16.10 18.32 17.88
CA GLY A 30 16.77 19.03 16.77
C GLY A 30 16.58 18.41 15.40
N VAL A 31 15.86 17.29 15.28
CA VAL A 31 15.54 16.66 13.99
C VAL A 31 14.19 17.15 13.49
N ILE A 32 14.18 17.67 12.25
CA ILE A 32 12.98 17.92 11.46
C ILE A 32 12.80 16.68 10.56
N TYR A 33 11.96 15.73 11.00
CA TYR A 33 11.75 14.48 10.27
C TYR A 33 10.58 14.61 9.29
N LEU A 34 10.89 14.57 8.00
CA LEU A 34 9.92 14.69 6.90
C LEU A 34 9.90 13.46 5.99
N ASP A 35 10.56 12.36 6.40
CA ASP A 35 10.71 11.14 5.59
C ASP A 35 9.82 9.98 6.05
N GLY A 36 8.60 10.27 6.49
CA GLY A 36 7.56 9.25 6.75
C GLY A 36 7.23 8.40 5.52
N ASN A 37 7.57 8.91 4.35
CA ASN A 37 7.53 8.22 3.07
C ASN A 37 8.48 7.00 3.00
N SER A 38 9.58 7.00 3.73
CA SER A 38 10.53 5.87 3.80
C SER A 38 10.32 5.02 5.05
N LEU A 39 10.10 5.66 6.21
CA LEU A 39 9.87 4.99 7.49
C LEU A 39 9.02 5.90 8.40
N GLY A 40 7.96 5.36 8.96
CA GLY A 40 7.16 6.08 9.96
C GLY A 40 7.93 6.30 11.26
N CYS A 41 7.60 7.40 11.98
CA CYS A 41 8.18 7.67 13.29
C CYS A 41 7.77 6.62 14.32
N LEU A 42 8.64 6.36 15.30
CA LEU A 42 8.36 5.44 16.39
C LEU A 42 7.20 5.95 17.26
N PRO A 43 6.06 5.24 17.32
CA PRO A 43 5.00 5.58 18.28
C PRO A 43 5.47 5.36 19.71
N ARG A 44 5.20 6.30 20.61
CA ARG A 44 5.64 6.27 22.01
C ARG A 44 5.16 5.03 22.79
N ALA A 45 4.03 4.46 22.41
CA ALA A 45 3.49 3.25 23.02
C ALA A 45 4.18 1.94 22.57
N THR A 46 4.90 1.96 21.45
CA THR A 46 5.47 0.74 20.84
C THR A 46 6.50 0.04 21.73
N PRO A 47 7.47 0.71 22.39
CA PRO A 47 8.46 0.02 23.24
C PRO A 47 7.81 -0.80 24.36
N GLN A 48 6.82 -0.23 25.04
CA GLN A 48 6.10 -0.95 26.10
C GLN A 48 5.32 -2.15 25.56
N ARG A 49 4.66 -1.98 24.40
CA ARG A 49 3.95 -3.08 23.76
C ARG A 49 4.89 -4.20 23.33
N MET A 50 6.05 -3.87 22.77
CA MET A 50 7.08 -4.84 22.39
C MET A 50 7.60 -5.61 23.61
N GLU A 51 7.83 -4.95 24.73
CA GLU A 51 8.24 -5.61 25.98
C GLU A 51 7.16 -6.60 26.48
N GLN A 52 5.89 -6.24 26.42
CA GLN A 52 4.78 -7.13 26.75
C GLN A 52 4.75 -8.37 25.85
N VAL A 53 4.93 -8.19 24.54
CA VAL A 53 4.98 -9.31 23.60
C VAL A 53 6.16 -10.23 23.90
N VAL A 54 7.36 -9.67 24.08
CA VAL A 54 8.57 -10.46 24.26
C VAL A 54 8.56 -11.20 25.60
N ARG A 55 8.25 -10.53 26.70
CA ARG A 55 8.33 -11.11 28.03
C ARG A 55 7.08 -11.89 28.41
N GLY A 56 5.90 -11.36 28.14
CA GLY A 56 4.62 -11.93 28.52
C GLY A 56 4.13 -12.99 27.54
N GLU A 57 3.84 -12.54 26.32
CA GLU A 57 3.20 -13.40 25.35
C GLU A 57 4.16 -14.50 24.86
N TRP A 58 5.34 -14.15 24.40
CA TRP A 58 6.32 -15.12 23.95
C TRP A 58 7.02 -15.82 25.12
N GLY A 59 7.68 -15.06 26.00
CA GLY A 59 8.54 -15.63 27.06
C GLY A 59 7.76 -16.49 28.05
N ALA A 60 6.63 -16.03 28.55
CA ALA A 60 5.81 -16.76 29.52
C ALA A 60 4.71 -17.61 28.86
N GLY A 61 4.10 -17.12 27.79
CA GLY A 61 2.98 -17.79 27.11
C GLY A 61 3.38 -18.95 26.22
N LEU A 62 4.57 -18.84 25.58
CA LEU A 62 5.10 -19.82 24.62
C LEU A 62 4.06 -20.13 23.52
N ILE A 63 3.94 -21.40 23.15
CA ILE A 63 3.00 -21.84 22.10
C ILE A 63 1.53 -21.53 22.42
N ARG A 64 1.18 -21.41 23.69
CA ARG A 64 -0.21 -21.11 24.10
C ARG A 64 -0.67 -19.73 23.62
N SER A 65 0.24 -18.82 23.38
CA SER A 65 -0.03 -17.45 22.94
C SER A 65 -0.64 -17.35 21.55
N TRP A 66 -0.55 -18.39 20.75
CA TRP A 66 -1.33 -18.47 19.51
C TRP A 66 -2.84 -18.25 19.77
N ASN A 67 -3.35 -18.81 20.87
CA ASN A 67 -4.75 -18.66 21.25
C ASN A 67 -4.92 -17.59 22.36
N SER A 68 -4.10 -17.63 23.44
CA SER A 68 -4.32 -16.76 24.60
C SER A 68 -3.97 -15.29 24.36
N ALA A 69 -3.15 -14.98 23.36
CA ALA A 69 -2.81 -13.62 22.89
C ALA A 69 -3.35 -13.33 21.49
N ASP A 70 -4.22 -14.20 20.97
CA ASP A 70 -4.88 -14.07 19.66
C ASP A 70 -3.92 -13.87 18.48
N TRP A 71 -2.76 -14.55 18.50
CA TRP A 71 -1.79 -14.42 17.40
C TRP A 71 -2.31 -15.03 16.10
N VAL A 72 -3.16 -16.06 16.17
CA VAL A 72 -3.78 -16.67 14.99
C VAL A 72 -4.59 -15.64 14.20
N ASP A 73 -5.34 -14.79 14.89
CA ASP A 73 -6.23 -13.81 14.26
C ASP A 73 -5.57 -12.44 14.08
N LEU A 74 -4.33 -12.26 14.53
CA LEU A 74 -3.62 -10.97 14.47
C LEU A 74 -3.55 -10.37 13.06
N PRO A 75 -3.23 -11.14 12.00
CA PRO A 75 -3.21 -10.62 10.63
C PRO A 75 -4.54 -10.03 10.18
N ALA A 76 -5.66 -10.72 10.45
CA ALA A 76 -7.00 -10.27 10.10
C ALA A 76 -7.44 -9.06 10.96
N ARG A 77 -7.11 -9.06 12.27
CA ARG A 77 -7.41 -7.93 13.16
C ARG A 77 -6.66 -6.65 12.77
N LEU A 78 -5.41 -6.79 12.30
CA LEU A 78 -4.65 -5.64 11.77
C LEU A 78 -5.25 -5.18 10.45
N GLY A 79 -5.58 -6.10 9.55
CA GLY A 79 -6.27 -5.80 8.31
C GLY A 79 -7.58 -5.03 8.54
N ALA A 80 -8.40 -5.48 9.49
CA ALA A 80 -9.65 -4.80 9.85
C ALA A 80 -9.44 -3.35 10.37
N LYS A 81 -8.29 -3.03 10.95
CA LYS A 81 -7.93 -1.65 11.36
C LYS A 81 -7.41 -0.82 10.20
N ILE A 82 -6.76 -1.44 9.22
CA ILE A 82 -6.27 -0.76 8.01
C ILE A 82 -7.42 -0.49 7.04
N ALA A 83 -8.37 -1.38 6.94
CA ALA A 83 -9.48 -1.34 5.98
C ALA A 83 -10.17 0.04 5.87
N PRO A 84 -10.61 0.71 6.96
CA PRO A 84 -11.26 2.02 6.86
C PRO A 84 -10.32 3.13 6.38
N LEU A 85 -8.99 2.95 6.45
CA LEU A 85 -8.01 3.93 5.98
C LEU A 85 -7.77 3.85 4.47
N ILE A 86 -8.23 2.78 3.83
CA ILE A 86 -8.08 2.53 2.41
C ILE A 86 -9.41 2.31 1.69
N GLY A 87 -10.55 2.54 2.38
CA GLY A 87 -11.89 2.40 1.80
C GLY A 87 -12.25 0.96 1.45
N ALA A 88 -11.81 -0.01 2.27
CA ALA A 88 -12.12 -1.43 2.12
C ALA A 88 -12.95 -1.95 3.30
N GLN A 89 -13.54 -3.15 3.18
CA GLN A 89 -14.25 -3.81 4.27
C GLN A 89 -13.28 -4.57 5.18
N PRO A 90 -13.57 -4.72 6.48
CA PRO A 90 -12.68 -5.40 7.43
C PRO A 90 -12.23 -6.82 7.02
N HIS A 91 -13.06 -7.55 6.31
CA HIS A 91 -12.79 -8.92 5.87
C HIS A 91 -11.99 -9.01 4.56
N GLU A 92 -11.78 -7.90 3.87
CA GLU A 92 -11.04 -7.81 2.60
C GLU A 92 -9.55 -7.53 2.80
N VAL A 93 -9.14 -7.17 4.01
CA VAL A 93 -7.76 -6.75 4.30
C VAL A 93 -7.09 -7.68 5.28
N ILE A 94 -5.87 -8.08 4.96
CA ILE A 94 -5.02 -8.89 5.83
C ILE A 94 -3.60 -8.34 5.84
N ALA A 95 -2.98 -8.26 7.02
CA ALA A 95 -1.58 -7.88 7.15
C ALA A 95 -0.70 -9.15 7.13
N CYS A 96 0.08 -9.33 6.07
CA CYS A 96 0.92 -10.52 5.93
C CYS A 96 2.13 -10.25 5.02
N ASP A 97 3.16 -11.04 5.16
CA ASP A 97 4.34 -11.02 4.29
C ASP A 97 4.98 -9.62 4.07
N SER A 98 5.62 -9.43 2.95
CA SER A 98 6.14 -8.15 2.47
C SER A 98 5.43 -7.73 1.19
N THR A 99 5.48 -6.44 0.85
CA THR A 99 4.89 -5.89 -0.39
C THR A 99 5.31 -6.72 -1.61
N SER A 100 6.60 -7.05 -1.76
CA SER A 100 7.08 -7.84 -2.90
C SER A 100 6.49 -9.25 -2.95
N VAL A 101 6.39 -9.94 -1.81
CA VAL A 101 5.79 -11.28 -1.75
C VAL A 101 4.30 -11.21 -2.07
N ASN A 102 3.59 -10.22 -1.53
CA ASN A 102 2.17 -10.01 -1.82
C ASN A 102 1.93 -9.64 -3.27
N LEU A 103 2.77 -8.78 -3.87
CA LEU A 103 2.72 -8.50 -5.31
C LEU A 103 2.84 -9.77 -6.14
N PHE A 104 3.85 -10.61 -5.85
CA PHE A 104 4.01 -11.88 -6.56
C PHE A 104 2.76 -12.75 -6.48
N LYS A 105 2.17 -12.89 -5.27
CA LYS A 105 0.95 -13.67 -5.05
C LYS A 105 -0.23 -13.11 -5.84
N LEU A 106 -0.45 -11.79 -5.75
CA LEU A 106 -1.62 -11.15 -6.37
C LEU A 106 -1.49 -11.08 -7.88
N ILE A 107 -0.30 -10.84 -8.45
CA ILE A 107 -0.09 -10.93 -9.91
C ILE A 107 -0.39 -12.35 -10.39
N ALA A 108 0.13 -13.37 -9.69
CA ALA A 108 -0.14 -14.77 -10.05
C ALA A 108 -1.64 -15.10 -9.97
N ALA A 109 -2.33 -14.64 -8.92
CA ALA A 109 -3.77 -14.82 -8.75
C ALA A 109 -4.57 -14.12 -9.85
N ALA A 110 -4.22 -12.88 -10.20
CA ALA A 110 -4.87 -12.12 -11.29
C ALA A 110 -4.76 -12.84 -12.63
N LEU A 111 -3.56 -13.35 -12.95
CA LEU A 111 -3.33 -14.13 -14.17
C LEU A 111 -4.14 -15.43 -14.18
N ASP A 112 -4.30 -16.07 -13.03
CA ASP A 112 -5.11 -17.28 -12.88
C ASP A 112 -6.61 -16.99 -13.02
N MET A 113 -7.08 -15.90 -12.44
CA MET A 113 -8.46 -15.43 -12.60
C MET A 113 -8.80 -15.13 -14.06
N GLN A 114 -7.89 -14.48 -14.80
CA GLN A 114 -8.09 -14.25 -16.23
C GLN A 114 -8.19 -15.56 -17.03
N ARG A 115 -7.38 -16.57 -16.71
CA ARG A 115 -7.52 -17.91 -17.30
C ARG A 115 -8.88 -18.54 -17.00
N GLY A 116 -9.33 -18.45 -15.75
CA GLY A 116 -10.64 -18.97 -15.31
C GLY A 116 -11.83 -18.30 -16.00
N ARG A 117 -11.71 -17.03 -16.39
CA ARG A 117 -12.72 -16.28 -17.17
C ARG A 117 -12.72 -16.64 -18.66
N GLY A 118 -11.89 -17.57 -19.11
CA GLY A 118 -11.72 -17.90 -20.53
C GLY A 118 -10.77 -16.96 -21.29
N ASN A 119 -10.16 -16.00 -20.60
CA ASN A 119 -9.25 -14.99 -21.15
C ASN A 119 -7.78 -15.43 -21.03
N GLY A 120 -7.49 -16.74 -21.12
CA GLY A 120 -6.15 -17.31 -20.92
C GLY A 120 -5.09 -16.84 -21.91
N ALA A 121 -5.47 -16.17 -22.99
CA ALA A 121 -4.56 -15.50 -23.91
C ALA A 121 -3.96 -14.22 -23.31
N ARG A 122 -4.69 -13.53 -22.40
CA ARG A 122 -4.22 -12.32 -21.72
C ARG A 122 -3.10 -12.65 -20.75
N LYS A 123 -1.90 -12.12 -20.97
CA LYS A 123 -0.71 -12.38 -20.16
C LYS A 123 0.07 -11.11 -19.84
N VAL A 124 -0.32 -9.99 -20.41
CA VAL A 124 0.38 -8.72 -20.22
C VAL A 124 0.08 -8.17 -18.84
N VAL A 125 1.13 -7.91 -18.06
CA VAL A 125 1.09 -7.06 -16.88
C VAL A 125 1.61 -5.69 -17.29
N LEU A 126 0.70 -4.73 -17.40
CA LEU A 126 1.00 -3.35 -17.77
C LEU A 126 1.40 -2.55 -16.53
N SER A 127 2.49 -1.80 -16.62
CA SER A 127 2.94 -0.88 -15.58
C SER A 127 3.67 0.32 -16.20
N GLU A 128 4.15 1.26 -15.36
CA GLU A 128 4.98 2.36 -15.82
C GLU A 128 6.48 2.11 -15.56
N PRO A 129 7.40 2.69 -16.38
CA PRO A 129 8.85 2.54 -16.17
C PRO A 129 9.34 3.16 -14.86
N GLY A 130 8.62 4.15 -14.33
CA GLY A 130 8.92 4.87 -13.09
C GLY A 130 8.44 4.16 -11.82
N ASN A 131 7.70 3.06 -11.94
CA ASN A 131 7.18 2.33 -10.79
C ASN A 131 8.30 1.88 -9.83
N PHE A 132 7.93 1.55 -8.59
CA PHE A 132 8.92 1.13 -7.60
C PHE A 132 9.71 -0.09 -8.10
N PRO A 133 11.05 -0.11 -8.00
CA PRO A 133 11.86 -1.13 -8.66
C PRO A 133 11.47 -2.57 -8.31
N THR A 134 11.12 -2.86 -7.05
CA THR A 134 10.74 -4.22 -6.64
C THR A 134 9.41 -4.69 -7.24
N ASP A 135 8.48 -3.78 -7.54
CA ASP A 135 7.23 -4.11 -8.22
C ASP A 135 7.52 -4.61 -9.63
N LEU A 136 8.39 -3.87 -10.34
CA LEU A 136 8.84 -4.27 -11.68
C LEU A 136 9.63 -5.59 -11.65
N TYR A 137 10.41 -5.85 -10.58
CA TYR A 137 11.13 -7.13 -10.43
C TYR A 137 10.18 -8.31 -10.25
N MET A 138 9.03 -8.12 -9.58
CA MET A 138 8.04 -9.19 -9.46
C MET A 138 7.41 -9.53 -10.82
N ILE A 139 7.09 -8.52 -11.64
CA ILE A 139 6.62 -8.74 -13.01
C ILE A 139 7.71 -9.44 -13.85
N GLU A 140 8.95 -8.96 -13.79
CA GLU A 140 10.07 -9.53 -14.51
C GLU A 140 10.34 -11.00 -14.10
N GLY A 141 10.24 -11.32 -12.80
CA GLY A 141 10.38 -12.67 -12.28
C GLY A 141 9.35 -13.63 -12.87
N LEU A 142 8.10 -13.22 -13.00
CA LEU A 142 7.03 -13.99 -13.64
C LEU A 142 7.24 -14.11 -15.16
N GLU A 143 7.72 -13.04 -15.80
CA GLU A 143 8.07 -13.07 -17.23
C GLU A 143 9.16 -14.07 -17.54
N ARG A 144 10.25 -14.10 -16.75
CA ARG A 144 11.31 -15.10 -16.87
C ARG A 144 10.82 -16.55 -16.70
N GLN A 145 9.79 -16.75 -15.90
CA GLN A 145 9.09 -18.03 -15.74
C GLN A 145 8.07 -18.30 -16.87
N ARG A 146 7.88 -17.38 -17.83
CA ARG A 146 6.92 -17.47 -18.93
C ARG A 146 5.45 -17.50 -18.47
N LEU A 147 5.17 -17.00 -17.26
CA LEU A 147 3.84 -16.92 -16.69
C LEU A 147 3.15 -15.59 -17.04
N ALA A 148 3.93 -14.54 -17.28
CA ALA A 148 3.47 -13.20 -17.65
C ALA A 148 4.29 -12.67 -18.84
N GLN A 149 3.82 -11.54 -19.39
CA GLN A 149 4.58 -10.67 -20.29
C GLN A 149 4.57 -9.27 -19.69
N ARG A 150 5.73 -8.69 -19.52
CA ARG A 150 5.86 -7.32 -19.02
C ARG A 150 5.67 -6.32 -20.15
N ARG A 151 4.79 -5.32 -19.93
CA ARG A 151 4.64 -4.15 -20.78
C ARG A 151 4.80 -2.89 -19.93
N LEU A 152 5.64 -1.96 -20.38
CA LEU A 152 5.83 -0.68 -19.71
C LEU A 152 5.39 0.45 -20.64
N ALA A 153 4.53 1.33 -20.16
CA ALA A 153 4.08 2.52 -20.86
C ALA A 153 4.32 3.76 -20.00
N SER A 154 4.69 4.88 -20.63
CA SER A 154 4.78 6.16 -19.90
C SER A 154 3.42 6.55 -19.33
N ARG A 155 3.41 7.39 -18.30
CA ARG A 155 2.18 7.87 -17.65
C ARG A 155 1.15 8.35 -18.67
N ASP A 156 1.57 9.15 -19.63
CA ASP A 156 0.69 9.72 -20.67
C ASP A 156 0.20 8.69 -21.70
N SER A 157 0.80 7.50 -21.72
CA SER A 157 0.49 6.44 -22.69
C SER A 157 -0.24 5.24 -22.05
N LEU A 158 -0.45 5.24 -20.74
CA LEU A 158 -1.07 4.11 -20.03
C LEU A 158 -2.45 3.77 -20.59
N LEU A 159 -3.31 4.77 -20.76
CA LEU A 159 -4.67 4.58 -21.28
C LEU A 159 -4.65 3.96 -22.69
N SER A 160 -3.74 4.42 -23.55
CA SER A 160 -3.61 3.89 -24.92
C SER A 160 -2.92 2.51 -24.99
N ALA A 161 -2.24 2.11 -23.92
CA ALA A 161 -1.57 0.82 -23.81
C ALA A 161 -2.48 -0.29 -23.23
N LEU A 162 -3.66 0.08 -22.74
CA LEU A 162 -4.69 -0.87 -22.31
C LEU A 162 -5.39 -1.46 -23.55
N ASP A 163 -5.13 -2.73 -23.82
CA ASP A 163 -5.70 -3.48 -24.93
C ASP A 163 -6.14 -4.88 -24.50
N ASP A 164 -6.60 -5.68 -25.46
CA ASP A 164 -7.11 -7.03 -25.22
C ASP A 164 -6.07 -8.04 -24.73
N ASP A 165 -4.78 -7.72 -24.78
CA ASP A 165 -3.70 -8.57 -24.26
C ASP A 165 -3.44 -8.32 -22.76
N VAL A 166 -3.88 -7.17 -22.22
CA VAL A 166 -3.63 -6.80 -20.83
C VAL A 166 -4.48 -7.64 -19.88
N ALA A 167 -3.81 -8.41 -19.03
CA ALA A 167 -4.42 -9.18 -17.98
C ALA A 167 -4.58 -8.36 -16.69
N LEU A 168 -3.58 -7.52 -16.40
CA LEU A 168 -3.47 -6.76 -15.15
C LEU A 168 -2.79 -5.42 -15.40
N LEU A 169 -3.37 -4.34 -14.86
CA LEU A 169 -2.72 -3.05 -14.67
C LEU A 169 -2.17 -2.98 -13.25
N LEU A 170 -0.85 -2.78 -13.09
CA LEU A 170 -0.18 -2.64 -11.80
C LEU A 170 0.49 -1.28 -11.70
N LEU A 171 0.06 -0.45 -10.76
CA LEU A 171 0.58 0.90 -10.55
C LEU A 171 0.73 1.23 -9.07
N THR A 172 1.75 2.04 -8.74
CA THR A 172 1.85 2.69 -7.44
C THR A 172 1.02 3.97 -7.45
N HIS A 173 0.03 4.09 -6.55
CA HIS A 173 -0.92 5.21 -6.53
C HIS A 173 -0.23 6.58 -6.39
N ALA A 174 0.69 6.70 -5.42
CA ALA A 174 1.50 7.90 -5.24
C ALA A 174 2.97 7.61 -5.59
N HIS A 175 3.50 8.28 -6.60
CA HIS A 175 4.85 8.05 -7.08
C HIS A 175 5.90 8.45 -6.03
N TYR A 176 6.77 7.52 -5.65
CA TYR A 176 7.68 7.65 -4.50
C TYR A 176 8.75 8.74 -4.61
N LYS A 177 9.09 9.19 -5.83
CA LYS A 177 10.08 10.26 -6.07
C LYS A 177 9.44 11.63 -6.26
N THR A 178 8.32 11.69 -6.99
CA THR A 178 7.74 12.96 -7.42
C THR A 178 6.55 13.37 -6.56
N GLY A 179 5.90 12.42 -5.89
CA GLY A 179 4.65 12.63 -5.16
C GLY A 179 3.42 12.79 -6.06
N GLU A 180 3.58 12.62 -7.38
CA GLU A 180 2.46 12.66 -8.31
C GLU A 180 1.51 11.52 -8.06
N LEU A 181 0.22 11.82 -8.13
CA LEU A 181 -0.85 10.83 -7.99
C LEU A 181 -1.36 10.38 -9.35
N PHE A 182 -1.70 9.12 -9.47
CA PHE A 182 -2.59 8.64 -10.52
C PHE A 182 -4.04 8.88 -10.13
N ASP A 183 -4.89 9.18 -11.11
CA ASP A 183 -6.33 9.10 -10.92
C ASP A 183 -6.75 7.62 -10.86
N MET A 184 -6.98 7.16 -9.62
CA MET A 184 -7.33 5.77 -9.35
C MET A 184 -8.64 5.38 -10.04
N GLY A 185 -9.64 6.25 -10.01
CA GLY A 185 -10.95 5.97 -10.61
C GLY A 185 -10.89 5.89 -12.13
N GLU A 186 -10.21 6.83 -12.77
CA GLU A 186 -10.05 6.85 -14.24
C GLU A 186 -9.35 5.58 -14.74
N LEU A 187 -8.21 5.24 -14.14
CA LEU A 187 -7.40 4.11 -14.59
C LEU A 187 -8.03 2.76 -14.25
N THR A 188 -8.71 2.65 -13.09
CA THR A 188 -9.45 1.43 -12.75
C THR A 188 -10.58 1.18 -13.75
N ARG A 189 -11.39 2.20 -14.04
CA ARG A 189 -12.46 2.11 -15.03
C ARG A 189 -11.92 1.74 -16.41
N ALA A 190 -10.89 2.42 -16.90
CA ALA A 190 -10.32 2.15 -18.22
C ALA A 190 -9.75 0.72 -18.33
N ALA A 191 -9.12 0.21 -17.26
CA ALA A 191 -8.64 -1.16 -17.21
C ALA A 191 -9.80 -2.17 -17.26
N HIS A 192 -10.88 -1.93 -16.52
CA HIS A 192 -12.08 -2.78 -16.52
C HIS A 192 -12.77 -2.75 -17.90
N GLU A 193 -12.91 -1.59 -18.53
CA GLU A 193 -13.44 -1.45 -19.90
C GLU A 193 -12.62 -2.25 -20.91
N ALA A 194 -11.29 -2.30 -20.75
CA ALA A 194 -10.40 -3.14 -21.54
C ALA A 194 -10.44 -4.63 -21.13
N GLY A 195 -11.15 -5.00 -20.05
CA GLY A 195 -11.24 -6.36 -19.52
C GLY A 195 -10.02 -6.78 -18.68
N ALA A 196 -9.15 -5.87 -18.30
CA ALA A 196 -8.03 -6.09 -17.41
C ALA A 196 -8.45 -5.98 -15.93
N LEU A 197 -7.73 -6.66 -15.05
CA LEU A 197 -7.81 -6.46 -13.60
C LEU A 197 -6.86 -5.32 -13.16
N VAL A 198 -7.06 -4.78 -11.96
CA VAL A 198 -6.23 -3.71 -11.42
C VAL A 198 -5.64 -4.08 -10.05
N LEU A 199 -4.35 -3.79 -9.89
CA LEU A 199 -3.63 -3.92 -8.62
C LEU A 199 -2.93 -2.60 -8.28
N TRP A 200 -3.36 -1.97 -7.18
CA TRP A 200 -2.76 -0.74 -6.68
C TRP A 200 -1.72 -1.01 -5.59
N ASP A 201 -0.51 -0.45 -5.73
CA ASP A 201 0.42 -0.32 -4.61
C ASP A 201 0.14 0.99 -3.87
N LEU A 202 -0.29 0.87 -2.61
CA LEU A 202 -0.63 1.96 -1.71
C LEU A 202 0.49 2.31 -0.73
N SER A 203 1.71 1.81 -0.94
CA SER A 203 2.84 2.02 -0.02
C SER A 203 3.12 3.48 0.31
N HIS A 204 2.78 4.40 -0.60
CA HIS A 204 3.00 5.84 -0.44
C HIS A 204 1.70 6.66 -0.31
N SER A 205 0.54 6.03 -0.34
CA SER A 205 -0.77 6.70 -0.18
C SER A 205 -1.56 6.18 1.01
N GLY A 206 -1.48 4.88 1.31
CA GLY A 206 -2.20 4.29 2.45
C GLY A 206 -1.79 4.93 3.77
N GLY A 207 -2.75 5.49 4.50
CA GLY A 207 -2.51 6.22 5.74
C GLY A 207 -2.01 7.67 5.57
N ALA A 208 -1.68 8.10 4.35
CA ALA A 208 -1.23 9.47 4.06
C ALA A 208 -2.28 10.29 3.31
N LEU A 209 -3.09 9.65 2.49
CA LEU A 209 -4.09 10.28 1.63
C LEU A 209 -5.42 9.56 1.81
N PRO A 210 -6.55 10.24 1.55
CA PRO A 210 -7.83 9.57 1.39
C PRO A 210 -7.77 8.57 0.23
N VAL A 211 -8.10 7.31 0.51
CA VAL A 211 -8.18 6.23 -0.47
C VAL A 211 -9.52 5.55 -0.27
N ASP A 212 -10.24 5.26 -1.34
CA ASP A 212 -11.48 4.48 -1.33
C ASP A 212 -11.39 3.40 -2.40
N LEU A 213 -10.85 2.24 -2.04
CA LEU A 213 -10.63 1.14 -2.96
C LEU A 213 -11.93 0.56 -3.51
N ASN A 214 -12.97 0.47 -2.66
CA ASN A 214 -14.22 -0.19 -3.03
C ASN A 214 -15.16 0.69 -3.88
N HIS A 215 -14.94 2.02 -3.86
CA HIS A 215 -15.79 2.95 -4.59
C HIS A 215 -14.95 3.99 -5.37
N CYS A 216 -13.76 3.57 -5.84
CA CYS A 216 -12.89 4.50 -6.59
C CYS A 216 -13.44 4.87 -7.97
N VAL A 217 -14.39 4.10 -8.51
CA VAL A 217 -15.09 4.38 -9.77
C VAL A 217 -16.49 4.91 -9.47
N ALA A 218 -16.95 5.90 -10.23
CA ALA A 218 -18.21 6.63 -9.98
C ALA A 218 -19.47 5.76 -9.91
N ASP A 219 -19.48 4.62 -10.59
CA ASP A 219 -20.60 3.67 -10.64
C ASP A 219 -20.59 2.65 -9.49
N GLY A 220 -19.72 2.85 -8.48
CA GLY A 220 -19.60 1.99 -7.30
C GLY A 220 -18.74 0.75 -7.52
N GLU A 221 -17.99 0.70 -8.62
CA GLU A 221 -16.96 -0.32 -8.82
C GLU A 221 -15.67 0.07 -8.12
N GLY A 222 -14.92 -0.94 -7.66
CA GLY A 222 -13.66 -0.77 -6.94
C GLY A 222 -12.48 -1.42 -7.66
N ALA A 223 -11.30 -1.22 -7.11
CA ALA A 223 -10.10 -1.92 -7.52
C ALA A 223 -10.19 -3.42 -7.18
N ASP A 224 -9.59 -4.28 -8.01
CA ASP A 224 -9.61 -5.73 -7.76
C ASP A 224 -8.66 -6.13 -6.64
N PHE A 225 -7.48 -5.48 -6.57
CA PHE A 225 -6.44 -5.78 -5.59
C PHE A 225 -5.72 -4.52 -5.13
N ALA A 226 -5.17 -4.60 -3.92
CA ALA A 226 -4.20 -3.62 -3.44
C ALA A 226 -3.13 -4.28 -2.58
N VAL A 227 -1.95 -3.67 -2.54
CA VAL A 227 -0.87 -3.94 -1.59
C VAL A 227 -0.43 -2.64 -0.93
N GLY A 228 0.31 -2.74 0.15
CA GLY A 228 0.92 -1.59 0.78
C GLY A 228 2.14 -2.00 1.60
N CYS A 229 2.54 -1.19 2.57
CA CYS A 229 3.55 -1.57 3.55
C CYS A 229 3.21 -0.97 4.92
N GLY A 230 3.41 -1.76 5.98
CA GLY A 230 3.07 -1.37 7.33
C GLY A 230 4.06 -0.39 7.98
N TYR A 231 5.28 -0.26 7.46
CA TYR A 231 6.37 0.46 8.14
C TYR A 231 6.50 1.94 7.77
N LYS A 232 5.79 2.42 6.74
CA LYS A 232 5.79 3.83 6.34
C LYS A 232 4.73 4.61 7.15
N TYR A 233 3.69 5.10 6.50
CA TYR A 233 2.67 5.93 7.12
C TYR A 233 1.79 5.22 8.16
N PHE A 234 1.74 3.89 8.12
CA PHE A 234 1.07 3.11 9.19
C PHE A 234 1.89 2.96 10.46
N ASN A 235 3.17 3.40 10.47
CA ASN A 235 4.07 3.42 11.64
C ASN A 235 4.25 2.07 12.35
N GLY A 236 4.13 0.97 11.63
CA GLY A 236 4.30 -0.38 12.19
C GLY A 236 5.74 -0.76 12.54
N GLY A 237 6.70 0.10 12.19
CA GLY A 237 8.12 -0.11 12.44
C GLY A 237 8.82 -0.94 11.36
N PRO A 238 10.18 -1.00 11.38
CA PRO A 238 10.97 -1.74 10.42
C PRO A 238 10.57 -3.22 10.38
N GLY A 239 10.31 -3.74 9.18
CA GLY A 239 9.91 -5.14 8.98
C GLY A 239 8.43 -5.43 9.27
N ALA A 240 7.60 -4.40 9.54
CA ALA A 240 6.16 -4.59 9.62
C ALA A 240 5.63 -5.19 8.30
N PRO A 241 4.66 -6.13 8.38
CA PRO A 241 4.06 -6.73 7.19
C PRO A 241 3.33 -5.71 6.31
N ALA A 242 3.10 -6.10 5.07
CA ALA A 242 2.36 -5.35 4.08
C ALA A 242 0.85 -5.63 4.18
#